data_548ec78f8f4a7927fc7b064e8bfdf37f
#
_entry.id   548ec78f8f4a7927fc7b064e8bfdf37f
#
_cell.length_a   1.000
_cell.length_b   1.000
_cell.length_c   1.000
_cell.angle_alpha   90.00
_cell.angle_beta   90.00
_cell.angle_gamma   90.00
#
_symmetry.space_group_name_H-M   'P 1'
#
loop_
_entity.id
_entity.type
_entity.pdbx_description
1 polymer ?
#
loop_
_entity_poly.entity_id
_entity_poly.type
_entity_poly.pdbx_seq_one_letter_code
_entity_poly.pdbx_strand_id
1 'polypeptide(L)'
;MKNPVNQDTLRIPSGYPEPRDILRKHFPIIKDELCIRGGWGYDQEDAVIVYSFDEEINPKQHFDGISLEKVFINYRIREETEFAHETKYTGVNWERTGHQLVHGDNGILYDRETVEVTMFTPEAWDFLKNDWESHNGYKDDDKGKLHHEALREERIIRFTEVFWFNVMNILP
;
A
#
# COMPACT_ATOMS: atom_id res chain seq x y z
N MET A 1 -5.79 20.56 -15.64
CA MET A 1 -6.25 19.19 -15.98
C MET A 1 -5.46 18.24 -15.13
N LYS A 2 -6.12 17.41 -14.32
CA LYS A 2 -5.45 16.32 -13.60
C LYS A 2 -4.99 15.33 -14.66
N ASN A 3 -3.68 15.12 -14.83
CA ASN A 3 -3.19 13.93 -15.50
C ASN A 3 -3.49 12.77 -14.54
N PRO A 4 -4.43 11.88 -14.87
CA PRO A 4 -4.63 10.71 -14.04
C PRO A 4 -3.32 9.92 -14.08
N VAL A 5 -2.76 9.64 -12.91
CA VAL A 5 -1.66 8.69 -12.81
C VAL A 5 -2.22 7.36 -13.32
N ASN A 6 -1.59 6.81 -14.35
CA ASN A 6 -1.97 5.50 -14.83
C ASN A 6 -1.50 4.48 -13.80
N GLN A 7 -2.44 3.79 -13.15
CA GLN A 7 -2.15 2.75 -12.14
C GLN A 7 -1.17 1.68 -12.66
N ASP A 8 -1.27 1.31 -13.93
CA ASP A 8 -0.40 0.31 -14.51
C ASP A 8 1.08 0.74 -14.50
N THR A 9 1.33 2.07 -14.47
CA THR A 9 2.70 2.59 -14.38
C THR A 9 3.27 2.55 -12.97
N LEU A 10 2.44 2.34 -11.95
CA LEU A 10 2.87 2.21 -10.55
C LEU A 10 3.12 0.77 -10.12
N ARG A 11 2.58 -0.21 -10.85
CA ARG A 11 2.80 -1.62 -10.52
C ARG A 11 4.28 -1.96 -10.44
N ILE A 12 4.60 -2.85 -9.53
CA ILE A 12 5.94 -3.43 -9.43
C ILE A 12 6.36 -3.99 -10.81
N PRO A 13 7.53 -3.61 -11.35
CA PRO A 13 7.97 -4.06 -12.66
C PRO A 13 8.15 -5.58 -12.73
N SER A 14 7.88 -6.16 -13.90
CA SER A 14 8.18 -7.56 -14.16
C SER A 14 9.66 -7.86 -13.91
N GLY A 15 9.95 -8.97 -13.22
CA GLY A 15 11.32 -9.34 -12.85
C GLY A 15 11.86 -8.66 -11.60
N TYR A 16 11.05 -7.86 -10.94
CA TYR A 16 11.38 -7.33 -9.61
C TYR A 16 11.49 -8.48 -8.58
N PRO A 17 12.31 -8.34 -7.53
CA PRO A 17 12.44 -9.38 -6.52
C PRO A 17 11.10 -9.74 -5.85
N GLU A 18 11.03 -10.94 -5.29
CA GLU A 18 9.86 -11.36 -4.53
C GLU A 18 9.61 -10.44 -3.32
N PRO A 19 8.33 -10.25 -2.93
CA PRO A 19 7.97 -9.30 -1.88
C PRO A 19 8.72 -9.51 -0.58
N ARG A 20 8.81 -10.75 -0.10
CA ARG A 20 9.45 -11.08 1.18
C ARG A 20 10.87 -10.57 1.29
N ASP A 21 11.66 -10.74 0.22
CA ASP A 21 13.07 -10.38 0.23
C ASP A 21 13.28 -8.87 0.13
N ILE A 22 12.53 -8.22 -0.76
CA ILE A 22 12.74 -6.80 -1.03
C ILE A 22 12.12 -5.90 0.02
N LEU A 23 10.95 -6.24 0.54
CA LEU A 23 10.29 -5.45 1.58
C LEU A 23 11.14 -5.36 2.84
N ARG A 24 11.75 -6.47 3.25
CA ARG A 24 12.67 -6.48 4.40
C ARG A 24 13.89 -5.60 4.18
N LYS A 25 14.43 -5.58 2.96
CA LYS A 25 15.58 -4.75 2.59
C LYS A 25 15.26 -3.26 2.61
N HIS A 26 14.13 -2.87 2.08
CA HIS A 26 13.72 -1.46 1.97
C HIS A 26 13.10 -0.91 3.25
N PHE A 27 12.49 -1.80 4.06
CA PHE A 27 11.82 -1.41 5.31
C PHE A 27 12.43 -2.10 6.52
N PRO A 28 13.62 -1.68 7.00
CA PRO A 28 14.30 -2.29 8.13
C PRO A 28 13.53 -2.26 9.45
N ILE A 29 12.48 -1.42 9.52
CA ILE A 29 11.56 -1.36 10.67
C ILE A 29 10.74 -2.67 10.83
N ILE A 30 10.60 -3.45 9.77
CA ILE A 30 10.03 -4.79 9.84
C ILE A 30 11.05 -5.67 10.57
N LYS A 31 10.89 -5.82 11.88
CA LYS A 31 11.82 -6.58 12.72
C LYS A 31 11.65 -8.09 12.55
N ASP A 32 10.39 -8.50 12.39
CA ASP A 32 10.02 -9.90 12.25
C ASP A 32 9.82 -10.22 10.77
N GLU A 33 10.31 -11.38 10.37
CA GLU A 33 10.13 -11.84 9.01
C GLU A 33 8.65 -12.18 8.77
N LEU A 34 8.08 -11.62 7.72
CA LEU A 34 6.67 -11.84 7.38
C LEU A 34 6.49 -13.26 6.86
N CYS A 35 5.54 -13.99 7.42
CA CYS A 35 5.17 -15.33 6.96
C CYS A 35 4.33 -15.25 5.68
N ILE A 36 4.97 -14.82 4.60
CA ILE A 36 4.38 -14.70 3.26
C ILE A 36 5.23 -15.42 2.23
N ARG A 37 4.56 -15.91 1.18
CA ARG A 37 5.18 -16.44 -0.05
C ARG A 37 4.38 -15.94 -1.25
N GLY A 38 4.77 -16.30 -2.45
CA GLY A 38 4.06 -15.95 -3.68
C GLY A 38 4.42 -14.58 -4.23
N GLY A 39 3.50 -13.99 -4.96
CA GLY A 39 3.74 -12.78 -5.71
C GLY A 39 3.36 -11.49 -4.99
N TRP A 40 3.12 -10.45 -5.78
CA TRP A 40 2.79 -9.11 -5.28
C TRP A 40 1.29 -8.89 -5.04
N GLY A 41 0.44 -9.85 -5.41
CA GLY A 41 -0.98 -9.83 -5.12
C GLY A 41 -1.82 -8.98 -6.08
N TYR A 42 -1.42 -8.85 -7.34
CA TYR A 42 -2.19 -8.10 -8.33
C TYR A 42 -3.42 -8.86 -8.85
N ASP A 43 -3.35 -10.18 -8.87
CA ASP A 43 -4.40 -11.08 -9.28
C ASP A 43 -4.30 -12.44 -8.56
N GLN A 44 -5.14 -13.40 -8.92
CA GLN A 44 -5.14 -14.73 -8.30
C GLN A 44 -3.87 -15.54 -8.61
N GLU A 45 -3.26 -15.35 -9.78
CA GLU A 45 -2.06 -16.07 -10.19
C GLU A 45 -0.83 -15.51 -9.47
N ASP A 46 -0.85 -14.22 -9.19
CA ASP A 46 0.20 -13.47 -8.47
C ASP A 46 -0.13 -13.25 -6.97
N ALA A 47 -1.08 -14.00 -6.43
CA ALA A 47 -1.55 -13.80 -5.06
C ALA A 47 -0.43 -13.97 -4.02
N VAL A 48 -0.49 -13.14 -2.99
CA VAL A 48 0.32 -13.32 -1.77
C VAL A 48 -0.21 -14.50 -1.00
N ILE A 49 0.63 -15.46 -0.69
CA ILE A 49 0.27 -16.61 0.15
C ILE A 49 0.62 -16.26 1.60
N VAL A 50 -0.38 -16.22 2.45
CA VAL A 50 -0.25 -15.82 3.86
C VAL A 50 -0.28 -17.05 4.76
N TYR A 51 0.61 -17.10 5.72
CA TYR A 51 0.69 -18.17 6.71
C TYR A 51 0.56 -17.60 8.12
N SER A 52 -0.29 -18.20 8.95
CA SER A 52 -0.32 -17.87 10.37
C SER A 52 0.98 -18.32 11.07
N PHE A 53 1.60 -19.37 10.55
CA PHE A 53 2.89 -19.87 10.99
C PHE A 53 3.64 -20.54 9.84
N ASP A 54 4.93 -20.26 9.73
CA ASP A 54 5.85 -20.93 8.79
C ASP A 54 7.22 -21.10 9.48
N GLU A 55 7.53 -22.33 9.86
CA GLU A 55 8.76 -22.66 10.60
C GLU A 55 10.03 -22.30 9.84
N GLU A 56 10.02 -22.39 8.50
CA GLU A 56 11.17 -22.04 7.67
C GLU A 56 11.43 -20.54 7.64
N ILE A 57 10.34 -19.74 7.70
CA ILE A 57 10.43 -18.29 7.62
C ILE A 57 10.61 -17.68 9.00
N ASN A 58 9.74 -18.02 9.95
CA ASN A 58 9.78 -17.51 11.30
C ASN A 58 9.35 -18.59 12.31
N PRO A 59 10.31 -19.35 12.88
CA PRO A 59 10.00 -20.43 13.79
C PRO A 59 9.51 -19.98 15.17
N LYS A 60 9.51 -18.68 15.44
CA LYS A 60 9.24 -18.13 16.77
C LYS A 60 7.88 -17.50 16.94
N GLN A 61 7.22 -17.14 15.85
CA GLN A 61 6.04 -16.30 15.91
C GLN A 61 4.89 -16.81 15.05
N HIS A 62 3.70 -16.84 15.66
CA HIS A 62 2.44 -16.96 14.96
C HIS A 62 1.90 -15.57 14.62
N PHE A 63 1.39 -15.41 13.41
CA PHE A 63 0.82 -14.16 12.93
C PHE A 63 -0.69 -14.28 12.82
N ASP A 64 -1.36 -13.20 13.13
CA ASP A 64 -2.73 -12.96 12.73
C ASP A 64 -2.76 -12.60 11.23
N GLY A 65 -3.54 -13.34 10.44
CA GLY A 65 -3.62 -13.16 8.99
C GLY A 65 -4.03 -11.74 8.58
N ILE A 66 -5.01 -11.16 9.27
CA ILE A 66 -5.49 -9.80 9.00
C ILE A 66 -4.37 -8.76 9.22
N SER A 67 -3.57 -8.96 10.27
CA SER A 67 -2.42 -8.08 10.53
C SER A 67 -1.34 -8.21 9.47
N LEU A 68 -1.06 -9.41 8.97
CA LEU A 68 -0.13 -9.64 7.86
C LEU A 68 -0.59 -8.97 6.58
N GLU A 69 -1.87 -9.10 6.23
CA GLU A 69 -2.46 -8.45 5.05
C GLU A 69 -2.30 -6.94 5.11
N LYS A 70 -2.64 -6.31 6.24
CA LYS A 70 -2.49 -4.86 6.44
C LYS A 70 -1.04 -4.41 6.33
N VAL A 71 -0.12 -5.14 6.92
CA VAL A 71 1.32 -4.86 6.83
C VAL A 71 1.77 -4.95 5.38
N PHE A 72 1.37 -6.01 4.66
CA PHE A 72 1.72 -6.20 3.27
C PHE A 72 1.17 -5.08 2.38
N ILE A 73 -0.12 -4.73 2.52
CA ILE A 73 -0.76 -3.63 1.78
C ILE A 73 0.05 -2.34 1.94
N ASN A 74 0.35 -1.97 3.18
CA ASN A 74 1.11 -0.77 3.48
C ASN A 74 2.47 -0.75 2.79
N TYR A 75 3.20 -1.86 2.84
CA TYR A 75 4.55 -1.90 2.29
C TYR A 75 4.59 -2.08 0.77
N ARG A 76 3.63 -2.81 0.14
CA ARG A 76 3.54 -2.82 -1.33
C ARG A 76 3.26 -1.43 -1.88
N ILE A 77 2.30 -0.70 -1.32
CA ILE A 77 2.00 0.67 -1.74
C ILE A 77 3.25 1.57 -1.63
N ARG A 78 3.99 1.45 -0.54
CA ARG A 78 5.24 2.21 -0.37
C ARG A 78 6.33 1.76 -1.31
N GLU A 79 6.45 0.47 -1.59
CA GLU A 79 7.40 -0.04 -2.59
C GLU A 79 7.10 0.55 -3.96
N GLU A 80 5.85 0.54 -4.39
CA GLU A 80 5.40 1.12 -5.66
C GLU A 80 5.64 2.63 -5.75
N THR A 81 5.44 3.35 -4.67
CA THR A 81 5.47 4.81 -4.67
C THR A 81 6.84 5.41 -4.30
N GLU A 82 7.67 4.67 -3.57
CA GLU A 82 8.93 5.20 -3.03
C GLU A 82 10.17 4.54 -3.66
N PHE A 83 10.11 3.28 -4.13
CA PHE A 83 11.30 2.51 -4.51
C PHE A 83 11.28 1.97 -5.94
N ALA A 84 10.20 1.34 -6.38
CA ALA A 84 10.17 0.56 -7.61
C ALA A 84 10.32 1.38 -8.90
N HIS A 85 10.09 2.68 -8.86
CA HIS A 85 10.12 3.57 -10.03
C HIS A 85 11.04 4.78 -9.81
N GLU A 86 11.42 5.44 -10.90
CA GLU A 86 12.19 6.69 -10.83
C GLU A 86 11.37 7.83 -10.21
N THR A 87 10.11 7.95 -10.61
CA THR A 87 9.18 8.93 -10.01
C THR A 87 8.84 8.50 -8.60
N LYS A 88 9.10 9.38 -7.65
CA LYS A 88 8.77 9.19 -6.24
C LYS A 88 7.57 10.01 -5.86
N TYR A 89 6.78 9.48 -4.94
CA TYR A 89 5.62 10.16 -4.39
C TYR A 89 5.78 10.31 -2.88
N THR A 90 5.02 11.21 -2.29
CA THR A 90 5.07 11.53 -0.86
C THR A 90 3.68 11.74 -0.29
N GLY A 91 3.57 11.80 1.04
CA GLY A 91 2.28 11.93 1.71
C GLY A 91 1.35 10.76 1.39
N VAL A 92 1.92 9.58 1.17
CA VAL A 92 1.19 8.37 0.80
C VAL A 92 0.35 7.90 1.97
N ASN A 93 -0.93 7.69 1.72
CA ASN A 93 -1.88 7.14 2.66
C ASN A 93 -2.83 6.19 1.93
N TRP A 94 -3.48 5.29 2.66
CA TRP A 94 -4.47 4.39 2.09
C TRP A 94 -5.59 4.07 3.09
N GLU A 95 -6.75 3.76 2.53
CA GLU A 95 -7.93 3.38 3.29
C GLU A 95 -8.59 2.17 2.62
N ARG A 96 -9.01 1.18 3.41
CA ARG A 96 -9.77 0.03 2.92
C ARG A 96 -11.16 0.49 2.50
N THR A 97 -11.54 0.18 1.27
CA THR A 97 -12.85 0.50 0.71
C THR A 97 -13.69 -0.73 0.42
N GLY A 98 -13.08 -1.92 0.37
CA GLY A 98 -13.79 -3.17 0.15
C GLY A 98 -13.00 -4.39 0.60
N HIS A 99 -13.75 -5.45 0.90
CA HIS A 99 -13.25 -6.74 1.32
C HIS A 99 -14.19 -7.83 0.82
N GLN A 100 -13.66 -8.88 0.23
CA GLN A 100 -14.44 -9.99 -0.31
C GLN A 100 -13.65 -11.29 -0.25
N LEU A 101 -14.26 -12.33 0.34
CA LEU A 101 -13.76 -13.70 0.19
C LEU A 101 -14.20 -14.28 -1.16
N VAL A 102 -13.26 -14.80 -1.93
CA VAL A 102 -13.47 -15.31 -3.27
C VAL A 102 -12.98 -16.76 -3.35
N HIS A 103 -13.87 -17.66 -3.75
CA HIS A 103 -13.50 -19.04 -4.10
C HIS A 103 -13.01 -19.07 -5.55
N GLY A 104 -11.73 -19.37 -5.74
CA GLY A 104 -11.16 -19.56 -7.06
C GLY A 104 -11.56 -20.90 -7.67
N ASP A 105 -11.54 -20.99 -9.01
CA ASP A 105 -11.82 -22.21 -9.76
C ASP A 105 -10.84 -23.35 -9.43
N ASN A 106 -9.66 -23.01 -8.91
CA ASN A 106 -8.63 -23.93 -8.43
C ASN A 106 -8.88 -24.47 -7.02
N GLY A 107 -10.00 -24.13 -6.38
CA GLY A 107 -10.36 -24.52 -5.02
C GLY A 107 -9.63 -23.74 -3.93
N ILE A 108 -8.88 -22.70 -4.28
CA ILE A 108 -8.20 -21.82 -3.33
C ILE A 108 -9.17 -20.76 -2.85
N LEU A 109 -9.12 -20.46 -1.54
CA LEU A 109 -9.83 -19.33 -0.95
C LEU A 109 -8.91 -18.12 -0.95
N TYR A 110 -9.41 -17.05 -1.54
CA TYR A 110 -8.73 -15.76 -1.61
C TYR A 110 -9.45 -14.73 -0.76
N ASP A 111 -8.67 -13.91 -0.08
CA ASP A 111 -9.13 -12.62 0.41
C ASP A 111 -8.78 -11.55 -0.63
N ARG A 112 -9.80 -10.85 -1.12
CA ARG A 112 -9.66 -9.76 -2.08
C ARG A 112 -9.94 -8.45 -1.39
N GLU A 113 -8.88 -7.69 -1.14
CA GLU A 113 -8.94 -6.38 -0.52
C GLU A 113 -8.95 -5.28 -1.58
N THR A 114 -9.76 -4.26 -1.37
CA THR A 114 -9.79 -3.05 -2.21
C THR A 114 -9.47 -1.86 -1.34
N VAL A 115 -8.53 -1.03 -1.78
CA VAL A 115 -8.11 0.16 -1.06
C VAL A 115 -8.13 1.39 -1.96
N GLU A 116 -8.45 2.53 -1.40
CA GLU A 116 -8.17 3.83 -2.03
C GLU A 116 -6.81 4.31 -1.53
N VAL A 117 -5.93 4.66 -2.45
CA VAL A 117 -4.60 5.22 -2.18
C VAL A 117 -4.61 6.70 -2.53
N THR A 118 -4.02 7.49 -1.67
CA THR A 118 -3.80 8.93 -1.88
C THR A 118 -2.33 9.26 -1.73
N MET A 119 -1.85 10.18 -2.57
CA MET A 119 -0.47 10.62 -2.56
C MET A 119 -0.31 11.98 -3.23
N PHE A 120 0.90 12.51 -3.20
CA PHE A 120 1.26 13.76 -3.86
C PHE A 120 2.57 13.61 -4.62
N THR A 121 2.75 14.43 -5.66
CA THR A 121 4.11 14.64 -6.18
C THR A 121 4.94 15.41 -5.15
N PRO A 122 6.27 15.31 -5.18
CA PRO A 122 7.13 16.09 -4.27
C PRO A 122 6.85 17.60 -4.36
N GLU A 123 6.65 18.13 -5.56
CA GLU A 123 6.38 19.56 -5.78
C GLU A 123 5.04 19.98 -5.16
N ALA A 124 4.00 19.16 -5.33
CA ALA A 124 2.69 19.43 -4.75
C ALA A 124 2.74 19.39 -3.22
N TRP A 125 3.49 18.44 -2.68
CA TRP A 125 3.68 18.30 -1.24
C TRP A 125 4.43 19.49 -0.65
N ASP A 126 5.54 19.89 -1.27
CA ASP A 126 6.33 21.04 -0.83
C ASP A 126 5.53 22.34 -0.91
N PHE A 127 4.71 22.49 -1.96
CA PHE A 127 3.81 23.65 -2.08
C PHE A 127 2.82 23.69 -0.89
N LEU A 128 2.14 22.58 -0.61
CA LEU A 128 1.17 22.50 0.49
C LEU A 128 1.81 22.72 1.86
N LYS A 129 2.99 22.16 2.06
CA LYS A 129 3.77 22.37 3.30
C LYS A 129 4.15 23.82 3.48
N ASN A 130 4.68 24.47 2.45
CA ASN A 130 5.05 25.87 2.48
C ASN A 130 3.84 26.78 2.72
N ASP A 131 2.70 26.49 2.08
CA ASP A 131 1.45 27.20 2.31
C ASP A 131 1.01 27.07 3.77
N TRP A 132 1.02 25.88 4.32
CA TRP A 132 0.66 25.63 5.72
C TRP A 132 1.59 26.34 6.71
N GLU A 133 2.89 26.22 6.51
CA GLU A 133 3.92 26.81 7.40
C GLU A 133 3.94 28.33 7.34
N SER A 134 3.79 28.93 6.14
CA SER A 134 3.80 30.38 5.96
C SER A 134 2.60 31.09 6.61
N HIS A 135 1.50 30.36 6.82
CA HIS A 135 0.32 30.84 7.50
C HIS A 135 0.20 30.34 8.94
N ASN A 136 1.30 29.83 9.52
CA ASN A 136 1.34 29.29 10.89
C ASN A 136 0.24 28.23 11.15
N GLY A 137 0.02 27.33 10.18
CA GLY A 137 -1.01 26.28 10.24
C GLY A 137 -2.44 26.80 10.27
N TYR A 138 -2.64 28.04 9.83
CA TYR A 138 -3.96 28.72 9.82
C TYR A 138 -4.62 28.71 11.18
N LYS A 139 -3.81 28.91 12.23
CA LYS A 139 -4.31 28.97 13.60
C LYS A 139 -5.33 30.11 13.71
N ASP A 140 -6.52 29.76 14.19
CA ASP A 140 -7.66 30.70 14.35
C ASP A 140 -8.17 31.31 13.03
N ASP A 141 -7.81 30.74 11.86
CA ASP A 141 -8.27 31.16 10.53
C ASP A 141 -8.99 30.00 9.81
N ASP A 142 -10.27 29.83 10.07
CA ASP A 142 -11.08 28.77 9.47
C ASP A 142 -11.26 28.94 7.95
N LYS A 143 -11.24 30.16 7.44
CA LYS A 143 -11.32 30.42 5.98
C LYS A 143 -10.03 30.03 5.29
N GLY A 144 -8.89 30.33 5.94
CA GLY A 144 -7.58 29.90 5.46
C GLY A 144 -7.45 28.37 5.45
N LYS A 145 -7.93 27.68 6.49
CA LYS A 145 -7.97 26.20 6.51
C LYS A 145 -8.76 25.63 5.35
N LEU A 146 -9.96 26.15 5.10
CA LEU A 146 -10.80 25.72 3.97
C LEU A 146 -10.12 25.98 2.62
N HIS A 147 -9.42 27.10 2.48
CA HIS A 147 -8.64 27.39 1.29
C HIS A 147 -7.49 26.37 1.11
N HIS A 148 -6.75 26.08 2.18
CA HIS A 148 -5.67 25.09 2.14
C HIS A 148 -6.22 23.69 1.79
N GLU A 149 -7.35 23.28 2.34
CA GLU A 149 -8.01 22.01 1.99
C GLU A 149 -8.39 21.96 0.51
N ALA A 150 -8.93 23.07 -0.06
CA ALA A 150 -9.22 23.15 -1.49
C ALA A 150 -7.95 23.00 -2.34
N LEU A 151 -6.85 23.65 -1.97
CA LEU A 151 -5.56 23.50 -2.64
C LEU A 151 -5.03 22.06 -2.57
N ARG A 152 -5.25 21.39 -1.43
CA ARG A 152 -4.89 20.00 -1.25
C ARG A 152 -5.71 19.09 -2.17
N GLU A 153 -7.03 19.29 -2.24
CA GLU A 153 -7.93 18.52 -3.12
C GLU A 153 -7.61 18.68 -4.62
N GLU A 154 -7.12 19.84 -5.02
CA GLU A 154 -6.66 20.06 -6.39
C GLU A 154 -5.41 19.27 -6.78
N ARG A 155 -4.55 18.95 -5.79
CA ARG A 155 -3.21 18.39 -6.00
C ARG A 155 -3.10 16.93 -5.62
N ILE A 156 -4.05 16.43 -4.84
CA ILE A 156 -4.03 15.03 -4.39
C ILE A 156 -4.25 14.09 -5.59
N ILE A 157 -3.46 13.05 -5.63
CA ILE A 157 -3.62 11.93 -6.55
C ILE A 157 -4.38 10.85 -5.79
N ARG A 158 -5.44 10.32 -6.40
CA ARG A 158 -6.23 9.21 -5.86
C ARG A 158 -6.37 8.11 -6.89
N PHE A 159 -6.27 6.88 -6.43
CA PHE A 159 -6.55 5.70 -7.23
C PHE A 159 -6.96 4.52 -6.35
N THR A 160 -7.58 3.52 -6.97
CA THR A 160 -7.99 2.31 -6.27
C THR A 160 -7.04 1.18 -6.60
N GLU A 161 -6.59 0.44 -5.61
CA GLU A 161 -5.82 -0.78 -5.77
C GLU A 161 -6.54 -1.99 -5.24
N VAL A 162 -6.21 -3.15 -5.82
CA VAL A 162 -6.71 -4.44 -5.41
C VAL A 162 -5.56 -5.33 -4.98
N PHE A 163 -5.77 -6.06 -3.90
CA PHE A 163 -4.82 -7.02 -3.36
C PHE A 163 -5.46 -8.39 -3.27
N TRP A 164 -4.73 -9.40 -3.68
CA TRP A 164 -5.17 -10.78 -3.62
C TRP A 164 -4.29 -11.57 -2.67
N PHE A 165 -4.91 -12.15 -1.64
CA PHE A 165 -4.25 -12.98 -0.65
C PHE A 165 -4.82 -14.40 -0.73
N ASN A 166 -3.96 -15.40 -0.87
CA ASN A 166 -4.31 -16.79 -0.65
C ASN A 166 -4.29 -17.05 0.87
N VAL A 167 -5.46 -17.29 1.43
CA VAL A 167 -5.66 -17.40 2.88
C VAL A 167 -5.87 -18.83 3.37
N MET A 168 -5.59 -19.82 2.53
CA MET A 168 -5.76 -21.24 2.89
C MET A 168 -4.95 -21.68 4.09
N ASN A 169 -3.82 -21.02 4.37
CA ASN A 169 -2.89 -21.39 5.43
C ASN A 169 -3.07 -20.58 6.73
N ILE A 170 -4.07 -19.72 6.81
CA ILE A 170 -4.43 -18.97 8.03
C ILE A 170 -5.76 -19.42 8.64
N LEU A 171 -6.54 -20.17 7.90
CA LEU A 171 -7.79 -20.74 8.39
C LEU A 171 -7.49 -22.02 9.18
N PRO A 172 -8.15 -22.23 10.34
CA PRO A 172 -7.98 -23.44 11.14
C PRO A 172 -8.48 -24.69 10.43
#